data_b06fd63a46f9a571c9b2fc6df3e7a241
#
_entry.id   b06fd63a46f9a571c9b2fc6df3e7a241
#
_cell.length_a   1.000
_cell.length_b   1.000
_cell.length_c   1.000
_cell.angle_alpha   90.00
_cell.angle_beta   90.00
_cell.angle_gamma   90.00
#
_symmetry.space_group_name_H-M   'P 1'
#
loop_
_entity.id
_entity.type
_entity.pdbx_description
1 polymer ?
#
loop_
_entity_poly.entity_id
_entity_poly.type
_entity_poly.pdbx_seq_one_letter_code
_entity_poly.pdbx_strand_id
1 'polypeptide(L)'
;YCTGPREDLRYVKVLHYGYDGQIRVGELLVNALLAEDMKEIFQILFEHQYQIEKMFLIDDYGADDNRSVNDNNTSCFNFRLVTNGGTLSNHAAGCAIDINPRQNPYYVILEDGTYTWENEDAQLYMDRDAPDAAERHMITHADLCYQVFSQYGYSWGGNWGNPLDYQHFEKVVYEAEMPDAAVAE
;
A
#
# COMPACT_ATOMS: atom_id res chain seq x y z
N TYR A 1 4.32 -8.04 -19.48
CA TYR A 1 3.77 -6.82 -20.07
C TYR A 1 2.42 -6.54 -19.40
N CYS A 2 2.24 -5.30 -18.89
CA CYS A 2 0.96 -4.86 -18.35
C CYS A 2 -0.10 -4.89 -19.47
N THR A 3 -1.22 -5.57 -19.22
CA THR A 3 -2.36 -5.69 -20.16
C THR A 3 -3.55 -4.84 -19.73
N GLY A 4 -3.48 -4.17 -18.57
CA GLY A 4 -4.52 -3.25 -18.11
C GLY A 4 -4.54 -1.95 -18.92
N PRO A 5 -5.72 -1.33 -19.11
CA PRO A 5 -5.84 -0.07 -19.82
C PRO A 5 -5.16 1.05 -19.03
N ARG A 6 -4.29 1.82 -19.69
CA ARG A 6 -3.54 2.94 -19.06
C ARG A 6 -4.46 4.09 -18.66
N GLU A 7 -5.57 4.23 -19.35
CA GLU A 7 -6.62 5.22 -19.09
C GLU A 7 -7.26 5.05 -17.70
N ASP A 8 -7.21 3.85 -17.13
CA ASP A 8 -7.72 3.56 -15.79
C ASP A 8 -6.77 3.99 -14.68
N LEU A 9 -5.58 4.46 -15.01
CA LEU A 9 -4.60 4.90 -14.04
C LEU A 9 -4.40 6.42 -14.06
N ARG A 10 -4.08 6.96 -12.88
CA ARG A 10 -3.67 8.36 -12.69
C ARG A 10 -2.33 8.42 -11.99
N TYR A 11 -1.46 9.25 -12.51
CA TYR A 11 -0.22 9.62 -11.84
C TYR A 11 -0.52 10.72 -10.83
N VAL A 12 -0.21 10.45 -9.56
CA VAL A 12 -0.48 11.34 -8.43
C VAL A 12 0.82 11.66 -7.73
N LYS A 13 1.05 12.95 -7.45
CA LYS A 13 2.13 13.41 -6.57
C LYS A 13 1.53 13.89 -5.26
N VAL A 14 2.13 13.45 -4.15
CA VAL A 14 1.73 13.83 -2.81
C VAL A 14 2.94 14.28 -1.99
N LEU A 15 2.72 15.09 -0.97
CA LEU A 15 3.77 15.42 0.00
C LEU A 15 3.72 14.43 1.15
N HIS A 16 4.89 14.06 1.66
CA HIS A 16 5.02 13.25 2.88
C HIS A 16 6.25 13.66 3.67
N TYR A 17 6.27 13.32 4.95
CA TYR A 17 7.45 13.42 5.79
C TYR A 17 8.23 12.10 5.72
N GLY A 18 9.55 12.19 5.50
CA GLY A 18 10.43 11.03 5.67
C GLY A 18 10.71 10.74 7.15
N TYR A 19 11.37 9.63 7.46
CA TYR A 19 11.75 9.27 8.83
C TYR A 19 12.75 10.26 9.47
N ASP A 20 13.45 11.04 8.66
CA ASP A 20 14.31 12.15 9.09
C ASP A 20 13.55 13.48 9.32
N GLY A 21 12.21 13.46 9.18
CA GLY A 21 11.34 14.64 9.31
C GLY A 21 11.42 15.62 8.15
N GLN A 22 12.12 15.28 7.05
CA GLN A 22 12.17 16.13 5.86
C GLN A 22 10.95 15.89 4.96
N ILE A 23 10.44 16.97 4.37
CA ILE A 23 9.34 16.91 3.40
C ILE A 23 9.87 16.39 2.07
N ARG A 24 9.17 15.45 1.49
CA ARG A 24 9.44 14.84 0.20
C ARG A 24 8.21 14.84 -0.69
N VAL A 25 8.44 14.69 -1.98
CA VAL A 25 7.39 14.43 -2.97
C VAL A 25 7.38 12.93 -3.23
N GLY A 26 6.25 12.29 -2.92
CA GLY A 26 5.99 10.90 -3.29
C GLY A 26 5.27 10.79 -4.62
N GLU A 27 5.44 9.68 -5.31
CA GLU A 27 4.90 9.39 -6.62
C GLU A 27 4.11 8.09 -6.60
N LEU A 28 2.86 8.14 -7.06
CA LEU A 28 1.95 7.00 -7.09
C LEU A 28 1.27 6.89 -8.45
N LEU A 29 1.05 5.66 -8.92
CA LEU A 29 0.08 5.35 -9.97
C LEU A 29 -1.11 4.66 -9.29
N VAL A 30 -2.29 5.28 -9.38
CA VAL A 30 -3.51 4.81 -8.70
C VAL A 30 -4.65 4.65 -9.70
N ASN A 31 -5.64 3.84 -9.37
CA ASN A 31 -6.86 3.75 -10.16
C ASN A 31 -7.52 5.14 -10.28
N ALA A 32 -8.04 5.45 -11.46
CA ALA A 32 -8.65 6.75 -11.76
C ALA A 32 -9.79 7.11 -10.80
N LEU A 33 -10.59 6.11 -10.38
CA LEU A 33 -11.70 6.30 -9.45
C LEU A 33 -11.26 6.55 -8.00
N LEU A 34 -10.02 6.18 -7.66
CA LEU A 34 -9.46 6.31 -6.30
C LEU A 34 -8.46 7.47 -6.19
N ALA A 35 -8.20 8.20 -7.27
CA ALA A 35 -7.16 9.22 -7.30
C ALA A 35 -7.46 10.41 -6.36
N GLU A 36 -8.72 10.81 -6.23
CA GLU A 36 -9.11 11.89 -5.30
C GLU A 36 -9.04 11.40 -3.86
N ASP A 37 -9.59 10.23 -3.55
CA ASP A 37 -9.45 9.61 -2.22
C ASP A 37 -7.97 9.59 -1.77
N MET A 38 -7.08 9.15 -2.69
CA MET A 38 -5.66 9.03 -2.38
C MET A 38 -5.02 10.38 -2.08
N LYS A 39 -5.36 11.44 -2.83
CA LYS A 39 -4.87 12.79 -2.56
C LYS A 39 -5.33 13.31 -1.19
N GLU A 40 -6.61 13.13 -0.86
CA GLU A 40 -7.18 13.58 0.40
C GLU A 40 -6.59 12.81 1.60
N ILE A 41 -6.44 11.48 1.47
CA ILE A 41 -5.78 10.64 2.47
C ILE A 41 -4.37 11.15 2.76
N PHE A 42 -3.54 11.33 1.71
CA PHE A 42 -2.17 11.78 1.88
C PHE A 42 -2.07 13.23 2.35
N GLN A 43 -3.04 14.09 2.02
CA GLN A 43 -3.12 15.43 2.59
C GLN A 43 -3.32 15.36 4.11
N ILE A 44 -4.26 14.53 4.58
CA ILE A 44 -4.50 14.34 6.03
C ILE A 44 -3.25 13.79 6.72
N LEU A 45 -2.62 12.76 6.14
CA LEU A 45 -1.38 12.19 6.68
C LEU A 45 -0.26 13.24 6.75
N PHE A 46 -0.12 14.06 5.71
CA PHE A 46 0.87 15.14 5.67
C PHE A 46 0.61 16.23 6.72
N GLU A 47 -0.64 16.68 6.89
CA GLU A 47 -1.02 17.68 7.89
C GLU A 47 -0.73 17.22 9.32
N HIS A 48 -0.77 15.92 9.57
CA HIS A 48 -0.42 15.31 10.85
C HIS A 48 1.04 14.84 10.95
N GLN A 49 1.88 15.21 9.96
CA GLN A 49 3.30 14.85 9.90
C GLN A 49 3.56 13.33 9.97
N TYR A 50 2.63 12.53 9.43
CA TYR A 50 2.80 11.08 9.37
C TYR A 50 4.01 10.73 8.51
N GLN A 51 4.88 9.86 9.04
CA GLN A 51 6.16 9.56 8.41
C GLN A 51 6.08 8.35 7.49
N ILE A 52 6.52 8.53 6.26
CA ILE A 52 6.67 7.51 5.24
C ILE A 52 8.10 7.60 4.72
N GLU A 53 8.85 6.48 4.75
CA GLU A 53 10.27 6.53 4.45
C GLU A 53 10.54 6.89 2.99
N LYS A 54 9.92 6.15 2.08
CA LYS A 54 10.06 6.31 0.62
C LYS A 54 8.72 6.13 -0.08
N MET A 55 8.59 6.77 -1.23
CA MET A 55 7.41 6.65 -2.08
C MET A 55 7.80 6.93 -3.55
N PHE A 56 8.28 5.89 -4.21
CA PHE A 56 8.71 5.90 -5.61
C PHE A 56 7.86 4.95 -6.43
N LEU A 57 7.82 5.15 -7.75
CA LEU A 57 7.16 4.22 -8.64
C LEU A 57 7.89 2.88 -8.67
N ILE A 58 7.14 1.79 -8.91
CA ILE A 58 7.73 0.45 -9.03
C ILE A 58 8.74 0.35 -10.19
N ASP A 59 8.61 1.21 -11.19
CA ASP A 59 9.54 1.33 -12.33
C ASP A 59 10.96 1.68 -11.88
N ASP A 60 11.13 2.47 -10.81
CA ASP A 60 12.44 2.81 -10.24
C ASP A 60 13.17 1.58 -9.67
N TYR A 61 12.40 0.54 -9.38
CA TYR A 61 12.90 -0.78 -8.93
C TYR A 61 12.96 -1.82 -10.05
N GLY A 62 12.68 -1.40 -11.31
CA GLY A 62 12.64 -2.30 -12.48
C GLY A 62 11.45 -3.26 -12.45
N ALA A 63 10.32 -2.83 -11.86
CA ALA A 63 9.12 -3.63 -11.61
C ALA A 63 9.37 -4.88 -10.72
N ASP A 64 10.38 -4.81 -9.86
CA ASP A 64 10.74 -5.87 -8.90
C ASP A 64 10.15 -5.52 -7.52
N ASP A 65 9.11 -6.24 -7.14
CA ASP A 65 8.38 -6.07 -5.89
C ASP A 65 9.28 -6.28 -4.67
N ASN A 66 10.10 -7.34 -4.67
CA ASN A 66 11.00 -7.63 -3.56
C ASN A 66 12.03 -6.52 -3.33
N ARG A 67 12.55 -5.92 -4.41
CA ARG A 67 13.47 -4.77 -4.29
C ARG A 67 12.78 -3.56 -3.68
N SER A 68 11.53 -3.29 -4.10
CA SER A 68 10.71 -2.19 -3.56
C SER A 68 10.42 -2.40 -2.08
N VAL A 69 9.94 -3.57 -1.67
CA VAL A 69 9.64 -3.94 -0.28
C VAL A 69 10.90 -3.87 0.61
N ASN A 70 12.01 -4.45 0.16
CA ASN A 70 13.27 -4.44 0.91
C ASN A 70 13.88 -3.05 1.06
N ASP A 71 13.59 -2.13 0.14
CA ASP A 71 13.98 -0.72 0.25
C ASP A 71 13.00 0.13 1.07
N ASN A 72 11.99 -0.50 1.69
CA ASN A 72 10.93 0.15 2.47
C ASN A 72 10.15 1.19 1.65
N ASN A 73 9.88 0.88 0.39
CA ASN A 73 9.18 1.77 -0.52
C ASN A 73 7.67 1.59 -0.43
N THR A 74 6.95 2.66 -0.09
CA THR A 74 5.49 2.72 -0.22
C THR A 74 5.13 2.76 -1.68
N SER A 75 4.28 1.84 -2.14
CA SER A 75 3.91 1.71 -3.56
C SER A 75 2.44 1.33 -3.75
N CYS A 76 1.84 1.79 -4.86
CA CYS A 76 0.45 1.49 -5.19
C CYS A 76 0.38 0.52 -6.38
N PHE A 77 0.55 1.01 -7.61
CA PHE A 77 0.48 0.19 -8.81
C PHE A 77 1.71 -0.70 -8.96
N ASN A 78 1.45 -2.01 -9.12
CA ASN A 78 2.44 -2.99 -9.52
C ASN A 78 1.74 -4.13 -10.29
N PHE A 79 2.07 -4.27 -11.58
CA PHE A 79 1.44 -5.29 -12.43
C PHE A 79 2.02 -6.67 -12.16
N ARG A 80 1.45 -7.36 -11.19
CA ARG A 80 1.87 -8.70 -10.76
C ARG A 80 0.69 -9.59 -10.35
N LEU A 81 0.96 -10.88 -10.23
CA LEU A 81 0.02 -11.82 -9.60
C LEU A 81 0.07 -11.68 -8.07
N VAL A 82 -0.98 -12.13 -7.42
CA VAL A 82 -1.00 -12.30 -5.96
C VAL A 82 0.11 -13.27 -5.56
N THR A 83 0.81 -12.97 -4.47
CA THR A 83 1.86 -13.86 -3.90
C THR A 83 1.27 -15.25 -3.64
N ASN A 84 1.90 -16.26 -4.22
CA ASN A 84 1.42 -17.66 -4.19
C ASN A 84 0.02 -17.91 -4.81
N GLY A 85 -0.51 -16.96 -5.60
CA GLY A 85 -1.80 -17.05 -6.28
C GLY A 85 -1.69 -17.05 -7.81
N GLY A 86 -2.82 -17.39 -8.48
CA GLY A 86 -2.93 -17.41 -9.94
C GLY A 86 -3.71 -16.22 -10.52
N THR A 87 -4.17 -15.29 -9.68
CA THR A 87 -4.94 -14.11 -10.06
C THR A 87 -4.10 -12.85 -10.00
N LEU A 88 -4.49 -11.81 -10.76
CA LEU A 88 -3.86 -10.49 -10.65
C LEU A 88 -4.10 -9.90 -9.25
N SER A 89 -3.08 -9.28 -8.71
CA SER A 89 -3.18 -8.50 -7.48
C SER A 89 -3.99 -7.23 -7.70
N ASN A 90 -4.64 -6.69 -6.65
CA ASN A 90 -5.30 -5.39 -6.68
C ASN A 90 -4.32 -4.23 -6.94
N HIS A 91 -3.04 -4.42 -6.67
CA HIS A 91 -1.98 -3.51 -7.12
C HIS A 91 -1.91 -3.40 -8.65
N ALA A 92 -2.21 -4.47 -9.40
CA ALA A 92 -2.19 -4.45 -10.85
C ALA A 92 -3.27 -3.55 -11.47
N ALA A 93 -4.30 -3.20 -10.70
CA ALA A 93 -5.35 -2.25 -11.08
C ALA A 93 -5.17 -0.85 -10.43
N GLY A 94 -4.12 -0.64 -9.64
CA GLY A 94 -3.93 0.58 -8.84
C GLY A 94 -4.95 0.74 -7.72
N CYS A 95 -5.53 -0.37 -7.25
CA CYS A 95 -6.59 -0.42 -6.23
C CYS A 95 -6.07 -0.81 -4.83
N ALA A 96 -4.77 -1.01 -4.70
CA ALA A 96 -4.11 -1.32 -3.43
C ALA A 96 -2.84 -0.47 -3.25
N ILE A 97 -2.45 -0.26 -2.00
CA ILE A 97 -1.23 0.45 -1.63
C ILE A 97 -0.60 -0.23 -0.41
N ASP A 98 0.73 -0.36 -0.46
CA ASP A 98 1.55 -0.86 0.64
C ASP A 98 2.31 0.30 1.29
N ILE A 99 2.15 0.46 2.61
CA ILE A 99 2.72 1.57 3.39
C ILE A 99 3.85 1.08 4.28
N ASN A 100 5.06 1.63 4.13
CA ASN A 100 6.23 1.32 4.95
C ASN A 100 6.41 -0.21 5.15
N PRO A 101 6.65 -0.99 4.08
CA PRO A 101 6.55 -2.45 4.12
C PRO A 101 7.50 -3.14 5.10
N ARG A 102 8.65 -2.55 5.41
CA ARG A 102 9.60 -3.12 6.38
C ARG A 102 9.00 -3.17 7.78
N GLN A 103 8.35 -2.09 8.24
CA GLN A 103 7.71 -2.01 9.55
C GLN A 103 6.31 -2.62 9.57
N ASN A 104 5.76 -2.90 8.41
CA ASN A 104 4.42 -3.44 8.23
C ASN A 104 4.45 -4.68 7.33
N PRO A 105 5.13 -5.75 7.76
CA PRO A 105 5.43 -6.87 6.89
C PRO A 105 4.19 -7.70 6.52
N TYR A 106 4.27 -8.31 5.33
CA TYR A 106 3.49 -9.48 4.95
C TYR A 106 4.09 -10.73 5.57
N TYR A 107 3.26 -11.61 6.12
CA TYR A 107 3.71 -12.93 6.55
C TYR A 107 2.59 -13.98 6.51
N VAL A 108 3.00 -15.23 6.43
CA VAL A 108 2.12 -16.40 6.43
C VAL A 108 2.44 -17.26 7.64
N ILE A 109 1.43 -17.71 8.36
CA ILE A 109 1.54 -18.70 9.43
C ILE A 109 1.39 -20.07 8.77
N LEU A 110 2.41 -20.91 8.90
CA LEU A 110 2.41 -22.27 8.36
C LEU A 110 1.67 -23.24 9.30
N GLU A 111 1.33 -24.45 8.80
CA GLU A 111 0.58 -25.46 9.55
C GLU A 111 1.30 -25.91 10.84
N ASP A 112 2.63 -25.87 10.86
CA ASP A 112 3.45 -26.20 12.02
C ASP A 112 3.60 -25.03 13.03
N GLY A 113 2.96 -23.89 12.76
CA GLY A 113 3.02 -22.69 13.58
C GLY A 113 4.25 -21.82 13.35
N THR A 114 5.10 -22.16 12.39
CA THR A 114 6.21 -21.29 11.96
C THR A 114 5.72 -20.20 10.99
N TYR A 115 6.59 -19.25 10.68
CA TYR A 115 6.24 -18.09 9.85
C TYR A 115 7.14 -18.00 8.63
N THR A 116 6.56 -17.53 7.51
CA THR A 116 7.34 -17.04 6.36
C THR A 116 7.02 -15.56 6.12
N TRP A 117 8.00 -14.77 5.74
CA TRP A 117 7.92 -13.33 5.50
C TRP A 117 8.72 -12.89 4.28
N GLU A 118 8.40 -11.70 3.76
CA GLU A 118 9.04 -11.15 2.57
C GLU A 118 10.36 -10.44 2.85
N ASN A 119 10.60 -10.01 4.09
CA ASN A 119 11.84 -9.33 4.46
C ASN A 119 12.44 -9.90 5.76
N GLU A 120 13.78 -9.79 5.89
CA GLU A 120 14.53 -10.37 7.01
C GLU A 120 14.19 -9.72 8.36
N ASP A 121 13.76 -8.47 8.36
CA ASP A 121 13.44 -7.69 9.56
C ASP A 121 11.99 -7.91 10.05
N ALA A 122 11.15 -8.62 9.28
CA ALA A 122 9.72 -8.75 9.56
C ALA A 122 9.40 -9.19 10.99
N GLN A 123 10.17 -10.15 11.52
CA GLN A 123 9.96 -10.66 12.89
C GLN A 123 10.12 -9.59 13.98
N LEU A 124 10.84 -8.50 13.70
CA LEU A 124 10.99 -7.39 14.64
C LEU A 124 9.69 -6.58 14.77
N TYR A 125 8.81 -6.68 13.79
CA TYR A 125 7.60 -5.87 13.65
C TYR A 125 6.30 -6.67 13.71
N MET A 126 6.31 -7.87 14.30
CA MET A 126 5.12 -8.72 14.38
C MET A 126 4.22 -8.40 15.57
N ASP A 127 4.79 -7.99 16.71
CA ASP A 127 4.03 -7.66 17.91
C ASP A 127 3.36 -6.28 17.78
N ARG A 128 2.11 -6.27 17.33
CA ARG A 128 1.31 -5.05 17.16
C ARG A 128 0.78 -4.46 18.46
N ASP A 129 0.87 -5.19 19.57
CA ASP A 129 0.52 -4.71 20.90
C ASP A 129 1.72 -4.10 21.65
N ALA A 130 2.89 -4.06 21.02
CA ALA A 130 4.07 -3.43 21.59
C ALA A 130 3.80 -1.96 21.95
N PRO A 131 4.20 -1.50 23.15
CA PRO A 131 3.91 -0.15 23.62
C PRO A 131 4.59 0.95 22.79
N ASP A 132 5.63 0.62 22.06
CA ASP A 132 6.41 1.48 21.17
C ASP A 132 6.04 1.31 19.67
N ALA A 133 4.92 0.66 19.38
CA ALA A 133 4.50 0.37 18.00
C ALA A 133 4.44 1.64 17.12
N ALA A 134 3.88 2.74 17.65
CA ALA A 134 3.77 4.01 16.93
C ALA A 134 5.15 4.63 16.63
N GLU A 135 6.07 4.61 17.60
CA GLU A 135 7.44 5.12 17.45
C GLU A 135 8.25 4.31 16.43
N ARG A 136 7.85 3.05 16.23
CA ARG A 136 8.44 2.13 15.27
C ARG A 136 7.74 2.11 13.92
N HIS A 137 6.85 3.06 13.64
CA HIS A 137 6.08 3.19 12.39
C HIS A 137 5.22 1.95 12.05
N MET A 138 4.75 1.26 13.08
CA MET A 138 3.92 0.06 12.92
C MET A 138 2.45 0.45 12.86
N ILE A 139 1.79 0.09 11.78
CA ILE A 139 0.34 0.34 11.61
C ILE A 139 -0.43 -0.61 12.53
N THR A 140 -1.27 -0.03 13.39
CA THR A 140 -2.22 -0.71 14.28
C THR A 140 -3.60 -0.10 14.09
N HIS A 141 -4.63 -0.65 14.74
CA HIS A 141 -5.97 -0.04 14.72
C HIS A 141 -6.02 1.37 15.32
N ALA A 142 -5.07 1.72 16.19
CA ALA A 142 -4.94 3.05 16.77
C ALA A 142 -4.13 4.02 15.90
N ASP A 143 -3.43 3.51 14.87
CA ASP A 143 -2.59 4.32 14.00
C ASP A 143 -3.41 5.21 13.06
N LEU A 144 -2.92 6.44 12.83
CA LEU A 144 -3.59 7.42 11.98
C LEU A 144 -3.80 6.89 10.55
N CYS A 145 -2.81 6.19 9.99
CA CYS A 145 -2.89 5.66 8.63
C CYS A 145 -4.07 4.68 8.50
N TYR A 146 -4.20 3.73 9.45
CA TYR A 146 -5.34 2.81 9.49
C TYR A 146 -6.67 3.57 9.57
N GLN A 147 -6.76 4.56 10.47
CA GLN A 147 -8.00 5.31 10.70
C GLN A 147 -8.43 6.08 9.44
N VAL A 148 -7.49 6.77 8.79
CA VAL A 148 -7.78 7.55 7.59
C VAL A 148 -8.17 6.65 6.43
N PHE A 149 -7.37 5.64 6.10
CA PHE A 149 -7.71 4.70 5.01
C PHE A 149 -9.06 4.02 5.23
N SER A 150 -9.36 3.61 6.48
CA SER A 150 -10.66 3.01 6.84
C SER A 150 -11.83 3.96 6.64
N GLN A 151 -11.68 5.26 6.95
CA GLN A 151 -12.71 6.28 6.73
C GLN A 151 -13.03 6.45 5.24
N TYR A 152 -12.05 6.26 4.37
CA TYR A 152 -12.23 6.28 2.91
C TYR A 152 -12.69 4.93 2.34
N GLY A 153 -12.98 3.95 3.19
CA GLY A 153 -13.54 2.65 2.79
C GLY A 153 -12.51 1.63 2.29
N TYR A 154 -11.23 1.83 2.59
CA TYR A 154 -10.21 0.81 2.32
C TYR A 154 -10.25 -0.28 3.38
N SER A 155 -10.10 -1.53 2.95
CA SER A 155 -9.82 -2.65 3.84
C SER A 155 -8.34 -2.76 4.12
N TRP A 156 -7.98 -3.30 5.27
CA TRP A 156 -6.59 -3.47 5.72
C TRP A 156 -6.21 -4.94 5.84
N GLY A 157 -5.09 -5.32 5.27
CA GLY A 157 -4.57 -6.69 5.32
C GLY A 157 -4.17 -7.17 6.72
N GLY A 158 -3.95 -6.25 7.67
CA GLY A 158 -3.78 -6.58 9.09
C GLY A 158 -5.04 -7.16 9.76
N ASN A 159 -6.21 -7.05 9.11
CA ASN A 159 -7.46 -7.68 9.56
C ASN A 159 -7.69 -9.07 8.95
N TRP A 160 -6.81 -9.54 8.07
CA TRP A 160 -6.89 -10.88 7.53
C TRP A 160 -6.51 -11.93 8.59
N GLY A 161 -6.96 -13.15 8.44
CA GLY A 161 -6.64 -14.21 9.39
C GLY A 161 -5.27 -14.85 9.12
N ASN A 162 -5.04 -15.24 7.86
CA ASN A 162 -3.79 -15.80 7.33
C ASN A 162 -3.89 -15.83 5.80
N PRO A 163 -2.99 -15.18 5.06
CA PRO A 163 -1.85 -14.40 5.58
C PRO A 163 -2.27 -13.16 6.36
N LEU A 164 -1.31 -12.51 7.01
CA LEU A 164 -1.40 -11.16 7.57
C LEU A 164 -0.53 -10.24 6.75
N ASP A 165 -1.09 -9.08 6.38
CA ASP A 165 -0.41 -8.10 5.50
C ASP A 165 -0.58 -6.69 6.05
N TYR A 166 0.32 -6.32 6.96
CA TYR A 166 0.18 -5.07 7.70
C TYR A 166 0.46 -3.81 6.87
N GLN A 167 1.19 -3.93 5.75
CA GLN A 167 1.43 -2.82 4.83
C GLN A 167 0.20 -2.48 3.98
N HIS A 168 -0.64 -3.49 3.69
CA HIS A 168 -1.60 -3.51 2.59
C HIS A 168 -2.94 -2.85 2.94
N PHE A 169 -3.30 -1.85 2.13
CA PHE A 169 -4.65 -1.28 2.08
C PHE A 169 -5.22 -1.43 0.68
N GLU A 170 -6.48 -1.82 0.56
CA GLU A 170 -7.13 -1.98 -0.74
C GLU A 170 -8.59 -1.50 -0.73
N LYS A 171 -9.01 -0.95 -1.87
CA LYS A 171 -10.41 -0.60 -2.13
C LYS A 171 -10.75 -1.01 -3.54
N VAL A 172 -11.46 -2.14 -3.67
CA VAL A 172 -11.85 -2.67 -4.98
C VAL A 172 -12.95 -1.81 -5.58
N VAL A 173 -12.74 -1.34 -6.81
CA VAL A 173 -13.76 -0.64 -7.60
C VAL A 173 -14.31 -1.60 -8.65
N TYR A 174 -15.63 -1.64 -8.79
CA TYR A 174 -16.31 -2.48 -9.75
C TYR A 174 -16.52 -1.73 -11.06
N GLU A 175 -16.57 -2.46 -12.20
CA GLU A 175 -16.86 -1.87 -13.53
C GLU A 175 -18.17 -1.05 -13.57
N ALA A 176 -19.15 -1.37 -12.71
CA ALA A 176 -20.40 -0.63 -12.60
C ALA A 176 -20.23 0.81 -12.05
N GLU A 177 -19.09 1.12 -11.44
CA GLU A 177 -18.74 2.44 -10.93
C GLU A 177 -17.88 3.25 -11.92
N MET A 178 -17.47 2.62 -13.03
CA MET A 178 -16.78 3.32 -14.11
C MET A 178 -17.79 4.22 -14.84
N PRO A 179 -17.54 5.52 -14.97
CA PRO A 179 -18.40 6.36 -15.81
C PRO A 179 -18.38 5.79 -17.23
N ASP A 180 -19.56 5.66 -17.84
CA ASP A 180 -19.67 5.27 -19.24
C ASP A 180 -18.68 6.10 -20.04
N ALA A 181 -17.74 5.44 -20.73
CA ALA A 181 -16.89 6.10 -21.69
C ALA A 181 -17.83 6.80 -22.66
N ALA A 182 -17.86 8.14 -22.62
CA ALA A 182 -18.70 8.93 -23.51
C ALA A 182 -18.42 8.44 -24.93
N VAL A 183 -19.39 7.76 -25.51
CA VAL A 183 -19.35 7.39 -26.94
C VAL A 183 -19.29 8.72 -27.67
N ALA A 184 -18.10 9.11 -28.09
CA ALA A 184 -17.92 10.25 -28.97
C ALA A 184 -18.49 9.82 -30.33
N GLU A 185 -19.66 10.40 -30.68
CA GLU A 185 -20.20 10.38 -32.04
C GLU A 185 -19.31 11.18 -33.00
#